data_4535b534a19cfe1a8fdfa5e9d301061e
#
_entry.id   4535b534a19cfe1a8fdfa5e9d301061e
#
_cell.length_a   1.000
_cell.length_b   1.000
_cell.length_c   1.000
_cell.angle_alpha   90.00
_cell.angle_beta   90.00
_cell.angle_gamma   90.00
#
_symmetry.space_group_name_H-M   'P 1'
#
loop_
_entity.id
_entity.type
_entity.pdbx_description
1 polymer ?
#
loop_
_entity_poly.entity_id
_entity_poly.type
_entity_poly.pdbx_seq_one_letter_code
_entity_poly.pdbx_strand_id
1 'polypeptide(L)'
;MNKHILEKDVQQFIKANREKSPTEIALKKSPFPNVSSAELASQIDGWQRSVKKLPTWAYSEGIYYPDKINLEQCSSEHTALIKQTLIAKGSRVIDLTGGFSVDSCYIAQEADEVIHCELNEKLSEIVAYNATILRVPNLICKATDGIELLKQSEDDAFDYIYVDPSRRVNQGKVFLLEDCEPNIVANQELFFSKSRYIISKLSPLLDISTALSSLKHVRYVYVISLDNDCKELLFIQERGFEGETKIHAIRLFADQIQTFEFTYDAERSAMSRFSEPQDYLYDADVAITKAGAFKSIGKAFGLSKIHQHSHLYTSENFFPEFPGRVFQIQQVLPYSALKKNNPFVQANIATRNFPDKVDLIRKKYKIKDGG
;
A
#
# COMPACT_ATOMS: atom_id res chain seq x y z
N MET A 1 -20.01 -15.93 11.36
CA MET A 1 -19.21 -16.92 10.59
C MET A 1 -19.96 -18.25 10.52
N ASN A 2 -20.01 -18.96 9.36
CA ASN A 2 -20.59 -20.33 9.27
C ASN A 2 -19.53 -21.36 9.69
N LYS A 3 -19.68 -21.94 10.88
CA LYS A 3 -18.70 -22.90 11.43
C LYS A 3 -18.63 -24.23 10.68
N HIS A 4 -19.70 -24.61 9.92
CA HIS A 4 -19.70 -25.82 9.11
C HIS A 4 -18.66 -25.77 7.96
N ILE A 5 -18.23 -24.58 7.54
CA ILE A 5 -17.13 -24.41 6.57
C ILE A 5 -15.82 -24.99 7.12
N LEU A 6 -15.64 -25.03 8.44
CA LEU A 6 -14.43 -25.53 9.10
C LEU A 6 -14.39 -27.05 9.27
N GLU A 7 -15.47 -27.75 8.94
CA GLU A 7 -15.54 -29.20 8.99
C GLU A 7 -14.53 -29.82 8.01
N LYS A 8 -13.92 -30.90 8.39
CA LYS A 8 -12.78 -31.53 7.70
C LYS A 8 -13.09 -31.88 6.23
N ASP A 9 -14.26 -32.44 5.97
CA ASP A 9 -14.72 -32.80 4.62
C ASP A 9 -14.98 -31.58 3.75
N VAL A 10 -15.54 -30.51 4.31
CA VAL A 10 -15.75 -29.23 3.63
C VAL A 10 -14.39 -28.58 3.28
N GLN A 11 -13.45 -28.57 4.22
CA GLN A 11 -12.10 -28.04 3.97
C GLN A 11 -11.35 -28.85 2.91
N GLN A 12 -11.50 -30.19 2.92
CA GLN A 12 -10.94 -31.03 1.87
C GLN A 12 -11.54 -30.73 0.50
N PHE A 13 -12.87 -30.52 0.43
CA PHE A 13 -13.52 -30.12 -0.80
C PHE A 13 -13.02 -28.77 -1.32
N ILE A 14 -12.92 -27.75 -0.45
CA ILE A 14 -12.37 -26.44 -0.79
C ILE A 14 -10.95 -26.61 -1.34
N LYS A 15 -10.09 -27.33 -0.64
CA LYS A 15 -8.70 -27.58 -1.04
C LYS A 15 -8.59 -28.29 -2.39
N ALA A 16 -9.42 -29.28 -2.66
CA ALA A 16 -9.43 -30.03 -3.91
C ALA A 16 -9.95 -29.23 -5.11
N ASN A 17 -10.67 -28.12 -4.85
CA ASN A 17 -11.27 -27.29 -5.90
C ASN A 17 -10.66 -25.89 -6.01
N ARG A 18 -9.54 -25.62 -5.34
CA ARG A 18 -8.89 -24.27 -5.30
C ARG A 18 -8.55 -23.69 -6.66
N GLU A 19 -8.24 -24.54 -7.64
CA GLU A 19 -7.88 -24.12 -9.00
C GLU A 19 -9.09 -23.98 -9.95
N LYS A 20 -10.30 -24.35 -9.49
CA LYS A 20 -11.51 -24.25 -10.30
C LYS A 20 -12.10 -22.85 -10.25
N SER A 21 -12.89 -22.53 -11.26
CA SER A 21 -13.64 -21.26 -11.28
C SER A 21 -14.65 -21.21 -10.11
N PRO A 22 -14.61 -20.18 -9.25
CA PRO A 22 -15.62 -20.01 -8.19
C PRO A 22 -17.05 -19.98 -8.75
N THR A 23 -17.25 -19.45 -9.96
CA THR A 23 -18.56 -19.41 -10.64
C THR A 23 -19.07 -20.83 -10.95
N GLU A 24 -18.20 -21.75 -11.40
CA GLU A 24 -18.59 -23.14 -11.64
C GLU A 24 -19.02 -23.85 -10.36
N ILE A 25 -18.39 -23.54 -9.24
CA ILE A 25 -18.75 -24.09 -7.92
C ILE A 25 -20.10 -23.52 -7.47
N ALA A 26 -20.31 -22.21 -7.61
CA ALA A 26 -21.55 -21.54 -7.21
C ALA A 26 -22.80 -22.06 -7.97
N LEU A 27 -22.63 -22.49 -9.22
CA LEU A 27 -23.72 -23.00 -10.06
C LEU A 27 -24.09 -24.47 -9.79
N LYS A 28 -23.28 -25.23 -9.06
CA LYS A 28 -23.54 -26.62 -8.73
C LYS A 28 -24.26 -26.71 -7.39
N LYS A 29 -25.01 -27.80 -7.19
CA LYS A 29 -25.61 -28.09 -5.87
C LYS A 29 -24.50 -28.42 -4.87
N SER A 30 -24.54 -27.80 -3.69
CA SER A 30 -23.60 -28.13 -2.62
C SER A 30 -23.73 -29.62 -2.22
N PRO A 31 -22.61 -30.32 -2.03
CA PRO A 31 -22.61 -31.66 -1.48
C PRO A 31 -22.82 -31.68 0.06
N PHE A 32 -22.83 -30.52 0.70
CA PHE A 32 -22.94 -30.36 2.14
C PHE A 32 -24.28 -29.74 2.54
N PRO A 33 -25.01 -30.29 3.52
CA PRO A 33 -26.34 -29.79 3.89
C PRO A 33 -26.32 -28.42 4.54
N ASN A 34 -25.23 -28.09 5.27
CA ASN A 34 -25.12 -26.85 6.06
C ASN A 34 -24.22 -25.78 5.44
N VAL A 35 -23.70 -26.02 4.23
CA VAL A 35 -22.84 -25.09 3.50
C VAL A 35 -23.36 -24.92 2.09
N SER A 36 -23.72 -23.73 1.73
CA SER A 36 -24.20 -23.39 0.39
C SER A 36 -23.06 -23.40 -0.64
N SER A 37 -23.43 -23.60 -1.92
CA SER A 37 -22.48 -23.50 -3.04
C SER A 37 -21.86 -22.12 -3.15
N ALA A 38 -22.61 -21.06 -2.80
CA ALA A 38 -22.10 -19.69 -2.75
C ALA A 38 -21.01 -19.52 -1.69
N GLU A 39 -21.18 -20.09 -0.51
CA GLU A 39 -20.17 -20.08 0.55
C GLU A 39 -18.91 -20.84 0.14
N LEU A 40 -19.05 -22.04 -0.46
CA LEU A 40 -17.90 -22.79 -0.99
C LEU A 40 -17.16 -21.99 -2.06
N ALA A 41 -17.87 -21.37 -2.99
CA ALA A 41 -17.28 -20.53 -4.02
C ALA A 41 -16.56 -19.31 -3.43
N SER A 42 -17.13 -18.67 -2.40
CA SER A 42 -16.53 -17.54 -1.70
C SER A 42 -15.20 -17.93 -1.02
N GLN A 43 -15.12 -19.10 -0.39
CA GLN A 43 -13.87 -19.59 0.23
C GLN A 43 -12.79 -19.90 -0.82
N ILE A 44 -13.17 -20.45 -1.98
CA ILE A 44 -12.26 -20.72 -3.09
C ILE A 44 -11.76 -19.40 -3.72
N ASP A 45 -12.66 -18.43 -4.00
CA ASP A 45 -12.30 -17.10 -4.48
C ASP A 45 -11.35 -16.38 -3.50
N GLY A 46 -11.68 -16.48 -2.19
CA GLY A 46 -10.85 -15.93 -1.13
C GLY A 46 -9.43 -16.48 -1.14
N TRP A 47 -9.27 -17.79 -1.27
CA TRP A 47 -7.96 -18.41 -1.41
C TRP A 47 -7.22 -17.95 -2.66
N GLN A 48 -7.87 -17.97 -3.85
CA GLN A 48 -7.25 -17.57 -5.11
C GLN A 48 -6.73 -16.12 -5.08
N ARG A 49 -7.49 -15.19 -4.48
CA ARG A 49 -7.08 -13.79 -4.30
C ARG A 49 -5.92 -13.64 -3.33
N SER A 50 -5.85 -14.53 -2.34
CA SER A 50 -4.84 -14.45 -1.28
C SER A 50 -3.48 -15.01 -1.70
N VAL A 51 -3.38 -15.90 -2.68
CA VAL A 51 -2.13 -16.59 -3.06
C VAL A 51 -0.94 -15.63 -3.27
N LYS A 52 -1.16 -14.50 -3.95
CA LYS A 52 -0.10 -13.50 -4.18
C LYS A 52 -0.09 -12.37 -3.16
N LYS A 53 -1.26 -11.99 -2.65
CA LYS A 53 -1.42 -10.83 -1.78
C LYS A 53 -1.14 -11.17 -0.33
N LEU A 54 -1.56 -12.36 0.11
CA LEU A 54 -1.53 -12.87 1.48
C LEU A 54 -1.05 -14.33 1.52
N PRO A 55 0.19 -14.62 1.09
CA PRO A 55 0.70 -16.00 1.02
C PRO A 55 0.64 -16.72 2.37
N THR A 56 0.92 -16.05 3.49
CA THR A 56 0.82 -16.64 4.83
C THR A 56 -0.60 -17.15 5.12
N TRP A 57 -1.63 -16.38 4.77
CA TRP A 57 -3.04 -16.83 4.89
C TRP A 57 -3.36 -17.97 3.91
N ALA A 58 -2.94 -17.83 2.65
CA ALA A 58 -3.25 -18.81 1.62
C ALA A 58 -2.64 -20.19 1.89
N TYR A 59 -1.45 -20.24 2.50
CA TYR A 59 -0.76 -21.49 2.81
C TYR A 59 -0.98 -22.00 4.24
N SER A 60 -1.68 -21.24 5.10
CA SER A 60 -2.16 -21.73 6.39
C SER A 60 -3.44 -22.57 6.22
N GLU A 61 -3.46 -23.78 6.79
CA GLU A 61 -4.65 -24.65 6.72
C GLU A 61 -5.74 -24.15 7.67
N GLY A 62 -6.98 -24.13 7.20
CA GLY A 62 -8.15 -23.77 8.01
C GLY A 62 -8.47 -22.29 8.05
N ILE A 63 -7.82 -21.44 7.28
CA ILE A 63 -8.19 -20.03 7.16
C ILE A 63 -9.62 -19.88 6.64
N TYR A 64 -10.38 -19.00 7.29
CA TYR A 64 -11.71 -18.59 6.85
C TYR A 64 -11.59 -17.25 6.12
N TYR A 65 -11.98 -17.21 4.85
CA TYR A 65 -11.93 -16.00 4.04
C TYR A 65 -13.22 -15.19 4.21
N PRO A 66 -13.10 -13.86 4.43
CA PRO A 66 -14.25 -12.96 4.50
C PRO A 66 -14.82 -12.66 3.11
N ASP A 67 -15.84 -11.80 3.05
CA ASP A 67 -16.40 -11.34 1.79
C ASP A 67 -15.31 -10.65 0.93
N LYS A 68 -15.45 -10.80 -0.39
CA LYS A 68 -14.50 -10.32 -1.41
C LYS A 68 -14.00 -8.89 -1.18
N ILE A 69 -14.91 -7.97 -0.79
CA ILE A 69 -14.57 -6.56 -0.58
C ILE A 69 -13.50 -6.37 0.50
N ASN A 70 -13.56 -7.14 1.58
CA ASN A 70 -12.59 -7.07 2.67
C ASN A 70 -11.21 -7.56 2.23
N LEU A 71 -11.14 -8.55 1.34
CA LEU A 71 -9.88 -9.03 0.76
C LEU A 71 -9.30 -8.04 -0.27
N GLU A 72 -10.15 -7.34 -1.02
CA GLU A 72 -9.70 -6.32 -1.97
C GLU A 72 -9.12 -5.09 -1.26
N GLN A 73 -9.74 -4.69 -0.16
CA GLN A 73 -9.37 -3.48 0.60
C GLN A 73 -8.21 -3.69 1.58
N CYS A 74 -7.97 -4.90 2.08
CA CYS A 74 -6.88 -5.11 3.02
C CYS A 74 -5.50 -4.86 2.40
N SER A 75 -4.50 -4.62 3.23
CA SER A 75 -3.09 -4.52 2.84
C SER A 75 -2.56 -5.82 2.23
N SER A 76 -1.48 -5.75 1.46
CA SER A 76 -0.66 -6.92 1.15
C SER A 76 0.29 -7.24 2.30
N GLU A 77 0.78 -8.47 2.38
CA GLU A 77 1.81 -8.81 3.37
C GLU A 77 3.07 -7.98 3.21
N HIS A 78 3.47 -7.66 1.99
CA HIS A 78 4.63 -6.80 1.71
C HIS A 78 4.50 -5.41 2.34
N THR A 79 3.30 -4.79 2.24
CA THR A 79 3.10 -3.47 2.85
C THR A 79 2.89 -3.57 4.35
N ALA A 80 2.31 -4.67 4.86
CA ALA A 80 2.14 -4.91 6.29
C ALA A 80 3.48 -5.10 7.01
N LEU A 81 4.46 -5.75 6.36
CA LEU A 81 5.84 -5.86 6.87
C LEU A 81 6.49 -4.49 7.12
N ILE A 82 6.23 -3.48 6.28
CA ILE A 82 6.74 -2.13 6.54
C ILE A 82 6.14 -1.58 7.83
N LYS A 83 4.83 -1.75 8.06
CA LYS A 83 4.17 -1.26 9.28
C LYS A 83 4.69 -1.95 10.54
N GLN A 84 4.99 -3.25 10.46
CA GLN A 84 5.67 -3.98 11.53
C GLN A 84 6.96 -3.27 11.97
N THR A 85 7.80 -2.83 11.01
CA THR A 85 9.08 -2.17 11.35
C THR A 85 8.93 -0.80 11.99
N LEU A 86 7.71 -0.22 11.99
CA LEU A 86 7.43 1.08 12.60
C LEU A 86 7.03 0.98 14.08
N ILE A 87 6.81 -0.24 14.56
CA ILE A 87 6.35 -0.51 15.92
C ILE A 87 7.55 -0.84 16.82
N ALA A 88 7.65 -0.15 17.94
CA ALA A 88 8.64 -0.48 18.95
C ALA A 88 8.28 -1.81 19.63
N LYS A 89 9.29 -2.64 19.87
CA LYS A 89 9.10 -3.93 20.53
C LYS A 89 8.50 -3.76 21.92
N GLY A 90 7.51 -4.59 22.23
CA GLY A 90 6.87 -4.62 23.53
C GLY A 90 5.82 -3.51 23.75
N SER A 91 5.41 -2.80 22.70
CA SER A 91 4.41 -1.74 22.79
C SER A 91 2.97 -2.26 22.84
N ARG A 92 2.06 -1.41 23.37
CA ARG A 92 0.61 -1.60 23.33
C ARG A 92 0.03 -0.79 22.18
N VAL A 93 -0.70 -1.46 21.29
CA VAL A 93 -1.25 -0.85 20.08
C VAL A 93 -2.77 -1.00 20.06
N ILE A 94 -3.48 0.02 19.61
CA ILE A 94 -4.89 -0.09 19.24
C ILE A 94 -5.07 0.23 17.76
N ASP A 95 -5.73 -0.69 17.04
CA ASP A 95 -6.19 -0.50 15.67
C ASP A 95 -7.67 -0.12 15.71
N LEU A 96 -7.96 1.14 15.34
CA LEU A 96 -9.32 1.70 15.40
C LEU A 96 -10.22 1.27 14.23
N THR A 97 -9.65 0.65 13.21
CA THR A 97 -10.30 0.43 11.90
C THR A 97 -10.15 -0.99 11.35
N GLY A 98 -9.88 -1.90 12.17
CA GLY A 98 -9.60 -3.33 12.07
C GLY A 98 -9.63 -4.03 10.70
N GLY A 99 -10.79 -4.11 10.06
CA GLY A 99 -10.94 -4.81 8.79
C GLY A 99 -10.55 -6.30 8.87
N PHE A 100 -9.86 -6.80 7.83
CA PHE A 100 -9.37 -8.20 7.81
C PHE A 100 -8.06 -8.40 8.58
N SER A 101 -7.58 -7.41 9.31
CA SER A 101 -6.46 -7.45 10.27
C SER A 101 -5.08 -7.81 9.74
N VAL A 102 -4.81 -7.69 8.44
CA VAL A 102 -3.49 -8.03 7.91
C VAL A 102 -2.42 -7.17 8.58
N ASP A 103 -2.63 -5.86 8.65
CA ASP A 103 -1.70 -4.93 9.30
C ASP A 103 -1.55 -5.23 10.78
N SER A 104 -2.65 -5.44 11.51
CA SER A 104 -2.65 -5.75 12.94
C SER A 104 -1.95 -7.06 13.27
N CYS A 105 -2.05 -8.08 12.41
CA CYS A 105 -1.31 -9.34 12.58
C CYS A 105 0.21 -9.16 12.46
N TYR A 106 0.67 -8.29 11.55
CA TYR A 106 2.09 -7.97 11.42
C TYR A 106 2.58 -7.06 12.55
N ILE A 107 1.79 -6.06 12.93
CA ILE A 107 2.07 -5.20 14.09
C ILE A 107 2.21 -6.04 15.37
N ALA A 108 1.37 -7.04 15.56
CA ALA A 108 1.39 -7.93 16.72
C ALA A 108 2.67 -8.78 16.84
N GLN A 109 3.51 -8.88 15.79
CA GLN A 109 4.78 -9.58 15.88
C GLN A 109 5.83 -8.79 16.68
N GLU A 110 5.68 -7.46 16.79
CA GLU A 110 6.56 -6.59 17.58
C GLU A 110 5.88 -6.11 18.87
N ALA A 111 4.57 -5.89 18.85
CA ALA A 111 3.80 -5.40 19.99
C ALA A 111 3.59 -6.50 21.06
N ASP A 112 3.48 -6.12 22.33
CA ASP A 112 3.04 -7.01 23.40
C ASP A 112 1.52 -7.28 23.33
N GLU A 113 0.76 -6.28 22.92
CA GLU A 113 -0.70 -6.35 22.79
C GLU A 113 -1.18 -5.49 21.61
N VAL A 114 -2.09 -6.02 20.80
CA VAL A 114 -2.82 -5.28 19.77
C VAL A 114 -4.32 -5.45 20.00
N ILE A 115 -5.01 -4.35 20.28
CA ILE A 115 -6.48 -4.32 20.33
C ILE A 115 -6.97 -3.94 18.93
N HIS A 116 -7.69 -4.88 18.30
CA HIS A 116 -8.26 -4.73 16.96
C HIS A 116 -9.75 -4.45 17.05
N CYS A 117 -10.19 -3.25 16.63
CA CYS A 117 -11.57 -2.82 16.67
C CYS A 117 -12.21 -2.92 15.29
N GLU A 118 -13.30 -3.68 15.17
CA GLU A 118 -14.05 -3.87 13.93
C GLU A 118 -15.55 -3.79 14.21
N LEU A 119 -16.28 -2.90 13.51
CA LEU A 119 -17.73 -2.71 13.68
C LEU A 119 -18.55 -3.92 13.22
N ASN A 120 -18.08 -4.61 12.18
CA ASN A 120 -18.75 -5.78 11.67
C ASN A 120 -18.43 -7.01 12.55
N GLU A 121 -19.38 -7.40 13.40
CA GLU A 121 -19.24 -8.54 14.32
C GLU A 121 -18.82 -9.83 13.59
N LYS A 122 -19.38 -10.12 12.40
CA LYS A 122 -19.02 -11.29 11.61
C LYS A 122 -17.57 -11.26 11.16
N LEU A 123 -17.08 -10.09 10.74
CA LEU A 123 -15.68 -9.90 10.33
C LEU A 123 -14.75 -10.02 11.54
N SER A 124 -15.10 -9.40 12.66
CA SER A 124 -14.36 -9.53 13.93
C SER A 124 -14.26 -11.00 14.39
N GLU A 125 -15.35 -11.79 14.28
CA GLU A 125 -15.35 -13.23 14.59
C GLU A 125 -14.41 -14.02 13.65
N ILE A 126 -14.40 -13.70 12.35
CA ILE A 126 -13.50 -14.32 11.35
C ILE A 126 -12.03 -14.00 11.69
N VAL A 127 -11.74 -12.75 12.01
CA VAL A 127 -10.39 -12.31 12.38
C VAL A 127 -9.92 -13.01 13.65
N ALA A 128 -10.73 -13.04 14.69
CA ALA A 128 -10.41 -13.72 15.94
C ALA A 128 -10.11 -15.21 15.73
N TYR A 129 -10.91 -15.88 14.90
CA TYR A 129 -10.66 -17.26 14.51
C TYR A 129 -9.34 -17.41 13.73
N ASN A 130 -9.13 -16.60 12.70
CA ASN A 130 -7.90 -16.66 11.89
C ASN A 130 -6.64 -16.35 12.70
N ALA A 131 -6.71 -15.46 13.70
CA ALA A 131 -5.60 -15.16 14.59
C ALA A 131 -5.12 -16.41 15.35
N THR A 132 -6.04 -17.32 15.70
CA THR A 132 -5.66 -18.62 16.32
C THR A 132 -4.90 -19.52 15.34
N ILE A 133 -5.32 -19.57 14.08
CA ILE A 133 -4.65 -20.35 13.03
C ILE A 133 -3.26 -19.78 12.72
N LEU A 134 -3.17 -18.46 12.64
CA LEU A 134 -1.92 -17.71 12.35
C LEU A 134 -1.00 -17.61 13.58
N ARG A 135 -1.44 -18.10 14.74
CA ARG A 135 -0.69 -18.09 16.01
C ARG A 135 -0.30 -16.68 16.46
N VAL A 136 -1.26 -15.77 16.43
CA VAL A 136 -1.13 -14.39 16.90
C VAL A 136 -1.97 -14.20 18.18
N PRO A 137 -1.52 -14.74 19.35
CA PRO A 137 -2.33 -14.78 20.57
C PRO A 137 -2.51 -13.42 21.25
N ASN A 138 -1.65 -12.45 20.94
CA ASN A 138 -1.66 -11.09 21.45
C ASN A 138 -2.52 -10.10 20.62
N LEU A 139 -3.21 -10.59 19.57
CA LEU A 139 -4.23 -9.86 18.84
C LEU A 139 -5.59 -10.06 19.49
N ILE A 140 -6.11 -9.01 20.15
CA ILE A 140 -7.37 -9.02 20.87
C ILE A 140 -8.45 -8.36 20.01
N CYS A 141 -9.32 -9.19 19.41
CA CYS A 141 -10.40 -8.69 18.56
C CYS A 141 -11.60 -8.20 19.39
N LYS A 142 -12.07 -7.01 19.09
CA LYS A 142 -13.24 -6.38 19.69
C LYS A 142 -14.24 -5.99 18.59
N ALA A 143 -15.46 -6.53 18.65
CA ALA A 143 -16.56 -6.11 17.79
C ALA A 143 -17.16 -4.79 18.33
N THR A 144 -16.52 -3.68 18.03
CA THR A 144 -16.88 -2.36 18.59
C THR A 144 -16.39 -1.21 17.72
N ASP A 145 -16.95 -0.02 17.94
CA ASP A 145 -16.40 1.21 17.43
C ASP A 145 -15.07 1.55 18.13
N GLY A 146 -14.00 1.68 17.35
CA GLY A 146 -12.67 1.96 17.87
C GLY A 146 -12.58 3.34 18.55
N ILE A 147 -13.31 4.35 18.05
CA ILE A 147 -13.35 5.68 18.67
C ILE A 147 -14.06 5.64 20.02
N GLU A 148 -15.18 4.92 20.13
CA GLU A 148 -15.90 4.79 21.39
C GLU A 148 -15.09 4.01 22.43
N LEU A 149 -14.39 2.95 22.02
CA LEU A 149 -13.47 2.23 22.91
C LEU A 149 -12.32 3.14 23.38
N LEU A 150 -11.76 3.93 22.46
CA LEU A 150 -10.66 4.85 22.76
C LEU A 150 -11.09 5.94 23.77
N LYS A 151 -12.31 6.50 23.64
CA LYS A 151 -12.85 7.48 24.59
C LYS A 151 -12.96 6.92 26.01
N GLN A 152 -13.27 5.62 26.14
CA GLN A 152 -13.42 4.94 27.42
C GLN A 152 -12.07 4.51 28.03
N SER A 153 -10.99 4.51 27.26
CA SER A 153 -9.67 4.16 27.74
C SER A 153 -9.06 5.27 28.59
N GLU A 154 -8.14 4.91 29.49
CA GLU A 154 -7.36 5.87 30.27
C GLU A 154 -6.43 6.70 29.35
N ASP A 155 -5.96 7.84 29.84
CA ASP A 155 -4.92 8.59 29.12
C ASP A 155 -3.63 7.79 29.11
N ASP A 156 -2.84 7.93 28.03
CA ASP A 156 -1.61 7.16 27.79
C ASP A 156 -1.82 5.63 27.84
N ALA A 157 -3.03 5.13 27.55
CA ALA A 157 -3.32 3.69 27.57
C ALA A 157 -2.56 2.89 26.49
N PHE A 158 -2.12 3.57 25.42
CA PHE A 158 -1.45 2.95 24.28
C PHE A 158 -0.16 3.67 23.92
N ASP A 159 0.81 2.95 23.39
CA ASP A 159 2.00 3.54 22.76
C ASP A 159 1.67 4.04 21.36
N TYR A 160 0.87 3.26 20.62
CA TYR A 160 0.48 3.56 19.24
C TYR A 160 -1.03 3.44 19.04
N ILE A 161 -1.58 4.38 18.29
CA ILE A 161 -2.88 4.25 17.61
C ILE A 161 -2.60 4.02 16.13
N TYR A 162 -3.13 2.93 15.59
CA TYR A 162 -3.17 2.67 14.15
C TYR A 162 -4.58 2.98 13.63
N VAL A 163 -4.66 3.69 12.50
CA VAL A 163 -5.94 4.03 11.87
C VAL A 163 -5.82 4.01 10.35
N ASP A 164 -6.71 3.25 9.70
CA ASP A 164 -6.88 3.17 8.24
C ASP A 164 -8.30 3.65 7.88
N PRO A 165 -8.54 4.97 7.87
CA PRO A 165 -9.88 5.50 7.73
C PRO A 165 -10.43 5.27 6.33
N SER A 166 -11.68 4.83 6.23
CA SER A 166 -12.40 4.69 4.98
C SER A 166 -12.95 6.03 4.50
N ARG A 167 -13.13 6.16 3.17
CA ARG A 167 -13.77 7.35 2.60
C ARG A 167 -15.29 7.24 2.67
N ARG A 168 -15.99 8.31 3.07
CA ARG A 168 -17.46 8.41 2.90
C ARG A 168 -17.85 8.44 1.43
N VAL A 169 -18.76 7.57 1.03
CA VAL A 169 -19.08 7.24 -0.39
C VAL A 169 -19.68 8.41 -1.20
N ASN A 170 -20.11 9.51 -0.56
CA ASN A 170 -20.96 10.55 -1.17
C ASN A 170 -20.29 11.91 -1.44
N GLN A 171 -18.98 12.04 -1.36
CA GLN A 171 -18.33 13.35 -1.50
C GLN A 171 -17.30 13.36 -2.64
N GLY A 172 -17.49 14.32 -3.54
CA GLY A 172 -16.64 14.92 -4.54
C GLY A 172 -15.44 14.16 -5.16
N LYS A 173 -14.79 14.80 -6.13
CA LYS A 173 -13.61 14.25 -6.84
C LYS A 173 -12.27 14.43 -6.08
N VAL A 174 -12.24 15.27 -5.05
CA VAL A 174 -11.04 15.58 -4.25
C VAL A 174 -11.05 14.76 -2.97
N PHE A 175 -9.92 14.17 -2.63
CA PHE A 175 -9.72 13.43 -1.38
C PHE A 175 -9.35 14.41 -0.27
N LEU A 176 -10.23 14.62 0.72
CA LEU A 176 -9.97 15.42 1.91
C LEU A 176 -9.93 14.51 3.14
N LEU A 177 -9.04 14.82 4.09
CA LEU A 177 -8.91 14.06 5.33
C LEU A 177 -10.15 14.17 6.23
N GLU A 178 -10.83 15.31 6.16
CA GLU A 178 -12.06 15.59 6.90
C GLU A 178 -13.24 14.72 6.46
N ASP A 179 -13.18 14.17 5.22
CA ASP A 179 -14.21 13.28 4.67
C ASP A 179 -13.98 11.79 5.03
N CYS A 180 -12.92 11.50 5.77
CA CYS A 180 -12.60 10.16 6.20
C CYS A 180 -13.40 9.73 7.43
N GLU A 181 -13.60 8.42 7.59
CA GLU A 181 -14.23 7.82 8.77
C GLU A 181 -13.34 6.71 9.33
N PRO A 182 -12.86 6.85 10.57
CA PRO A 182 -13.02 8.02 11.45
C PRO A 182 -12.33 9.29 10.92
N ASN A 183 -12.87 10.47 11.25
CA ASN A 183 -12.24 11.74 10.91
C ASN A 183 -10.99 11.94 11.76
N ILE A 184 -9.81 11.71 11.17
CA ILE A 184 -8.54 11.79 11.90
C ILE A 184 -8.18 13.22 12.31
N VAL A 185 -8.56 14.23 11.53
CA VAL A 185 -8.26 15.64 11.84
C VAL A 185 -9.03 16.08 13.09
N ALA A 186 -10.33 15.77 13.15
CA ALA A 186 -11.18 16.13 14.28
C ALA A 186 -10.81 15.38 15.57
N ASN A 187 -10.23 14.18 15.47
CA ASN A 187 -9.92 13.33 16.62
C ASN A 187 -8.46 13.43 17.10
N GLN A 188 -7.61 14.31 16.52
CA GLN A 188 -6.19 14.37 16.89
C GLN A 188 -5.95 14.58 18.39
N GLU A 189 -6.71 15.48 19.04
CA GLU A 189 -6.55 15.75 20.48
C GLU A 189 -6.90 14.51 21.33
N LEU A 190 -7.98 13.79 20.96
CA LEU A 190 -8.32 12.53 21.60
C LEU A 190 -7.19 11.50 21.40
N PHE A 191 -6.68 11.36 20.16
CA PHE A 191 -5.62 10.40 19.88
C PHE A 191 -4.36 10.70 20.71
N PHE A 192 -3.95 11.96 20.75
CA PHE A 192 -2.78 12.38 21.54
C PHE A 192 -3.00 12.29 23.05
N SER A 193 -4.23 12.34 23.57
CA SER A 193 -4.46 12.06 24.98
C SER A 193 -4.29 10.58 25.33
N LYS A 194 -4.51 9.67 24.36
CA LYS A 194 -4.50 8.21 24.57
C LYS A 194 -3.22 7.50 24.13
N SER A 195 -2.42 8.15 23.28
CA SER A 195 -1.17 7.55 22.80
C SER A 195 -0.08 8.59 22.52
N ARG A 196 1.17 8.12 22.50
CA ARG A 196 2.30 8.93 22.06
C ARG A 196 2.39 9.01 20.54
N TYR A 197 2.13 7.91 19.84
CA TYR A 197 2.26 7.81 18.40
C TYR A 197 0.94 7.50 17.71
N ILE A 198 0.69 8.16 16.57
CA ILE A 198 -0.44 7.87 15.70
C ILE A 198 0.10 7.48 14.32
N ILE A 199 -0.31 6.33 13.83
CA ILE A 199 0.01 5.84 12.48
C ILE A 199 -1.26 5.88 11.66
N SER A 200 -1.35 6.83 10.72
CA SER A 200 -2.48 6.95 9.80
C SER A 200 -2.12 6.39 8.43
N LYS A 201 -2.80 5.32 8.00
CA LYS A 201 -2.70 4.80 6.63
C LYS A 201 -3.69 5.52 5.74
N LEU A 202 -3.21 6.13 4.67
CA LEU A 202 -4.02 6.98 3.81
C LEU A 202 -3.86 6.58 2.33
N SER A 203 -4.88 6.93 1.54
CA SER A 203 -4.89 6.67 0.10
C SER A 203 -3.71 7.34 -0.62
N PRO A 204 -3.08 6.66 -1.59
CA PRO A 204 -2.05 7.27 -2.44
C PRO A 204 -2.57 8.43 -3.31
N LEU A 205 -3.88 8.61 -3.41
CA LEU A 205 -4.49 9.75 -4.12
C LEU A 205 -4.43 11.07 -3.32
N LEU A 206 -4.23 10.98 -2.01
CA LEU A 206 -4.12 12.16 -1.14
C LEU A 206 -2.89 13.00 -1.50
N ASP A 207 -3.06 14.32 -1.51
CA ASP A 207 -1.93 15.24 -1.59
C ASP A 207 -1.20 15.33 -0.25
N ILE A 208 0.11 15.05 -0.26
CA ILE A 208 0.93 14.98 0.96
C ILE A 208 1.03 16.36 1.62
N SER A 209 1.16 17.44 0.83
CA SER A 209 1.28 18.80 1.36
C SER A 209 -0.01 19.24 2.06
N THR A 210 -1.16 18.90 1.47
CA THR A 210 -2.46 19.15 2.09
C THR A 210 -2.61 18.38 3.41
N ALA A 211 -2.22 17.11 3.44
CA ALA A 211 -2.26 16.32 4.66
C ALA A 211 -1.35 16.89 5.76
N LEU A 212 -0.14 17.30 5.41
CA LEU A 212 0.80 17.93 6.35
C LEU A 212 0.29 19.26 6.92
N SER A 213 -0.56 19.98 6.20
CA SER A 213 -1.17 21.20 6.71
C SER A 213 -2.32 20.95 7.70
N SER A 214 -2.96 19.77 7.63
CA SER A 214 -4.10 19.39 8.48
C SER A 214 -3.70 18.56 9.70
N LEU A 215 -2.57 17.81 9.60
CA LEU A 215 -2.10 16.93 10.67
C LEU A 215 -1.02 17.64 11.51
N LYS A 216 -1.16 17.56 12.83
CA LYS A 216 -0.19 18.11 13.81
C LYS A 216 0.94 17.09 14.08
N HIS A 217 2.11 17.59 14.43
CA HIS A 217 3.21 16.77 14.97
C HIS A 217 3.64 15.60 14.06
N VAL A 218 3.57 15.76 12.73
CA VAL A 218 3.99 14.72 11.77
C VAL A 218 5.51 14.62 11.76
N ARG A 219 6.03 13.52 12.26
CA ARG A 219 7.47 13.22 12.30
C ARG A 219 7.96 12.56 11.03
N TYR A 220 7.18 11.60 10.51
CA TYR A 220 7.53 10.85 9.31
C TYR A 220 6.35 10.74 8.35
N VAL A 221 6.63 10.74 7.05
CA VAL A 221 5.72 10.32 6.01
C VAL A 221 6.39 9.21 5.21
N TYR A 222 5.72 8.07 5.10
CA TYR A 222 6.15 6.96 4.25
C TYR A 222 5.27 6.92 3.01
N VAL A 223 5.90 6.90 1.84
CA VAL A 223 5.25 6.71 0.54
C VAL A 223 5.67 5.33 0.05
N ILE A 224 4.74 4.37 0.01
CA ILE A 224 5.06 2.97 -0.23
C ILE A 224 4.57 2.56 -1.61
N SER A 225 5.47 2.06 -2.44
CA SER A 225 5.15 1.42 -3.72
C SER A 225 5.48 -0.07 -3.69
N LEU A 226 4.68 -0.84 -4.43
CA LEU A 226 4.92 -2.25 -4.74
C LEU A 226 4.83 -2.43 -6.25
N ASP A 227 5.90 -2.96 -6.87
CA ASP A 227 5.98 -3.16 -8.32
C ASP A 227 5.73 -1.87 -9.13
N ASN A 228 6.27 -0.73 -8.65
CA ASN A 228 6.11 0.60 -9.23
C ASN A 228 4.64 1.10 -9.28
N ASP A 229 3.81 0.64 -8.35
CA ASP A 229 2.46 1.13 -8.10
C ASP A 229 2.36 1.65 -6.65
N CYS A 230 2.00 2.94 -6.47
CA CYS A 230 1.90 3.55 -5.14
C CYS A 230 0.69 2.98 -4.39
N LYS A 231 0.96 2.23 -3.32
CA LYS A 231 -0.07 1.49 -2.59
C LYS A 231 -0.69 2.30 -1.46
N GLU A 232 0.12 3.00 -0.70
CA GLU A 232 -0.36 3.69 0.50
C GLU A 232 0.61 4.80 0.93
N LEU A 233 0.08 5.72 1.71
CA LEU A 233 0.83 6.73 2.46
C LEU A 233 0.65 6.43 3.96
N LEU A 234 1.75 6.46 4.73
CA LEU A 234 1.67 6.39 6.20
C LEU A 234 2.16 7.71 6.77
N PHE A 235 1.35 8.32 7.61
CA PHE A 235 1.71 9.51 8.38
C PHE A 235 1.92 9.10 9.82
N ILE A 236 3.13 9.32 10.33
CA ILE A 236 3.50 9.03 11.72
C ILE A 236 3.56 10.35 12.48
N GLN A 237 2.60 10.53 13.37
CA GLN A 237 2.56 11.68 14.28
C GLN A 237 3.16 11.25 15.62
N GLU A 238 3.97 12.11 16.24
CA GLU A 238 4.50 11.92 17.59
C GLU A 238 4.10 13.11 18.44
N ARG A 239 3.38 12.88 19.54
CA ARG A 239 2.92 13.92 20.45
C ARG A 239 4.05 14.88 20.84
N GLY A 240 3.83 16.19 20.59
CA GLY A 240 4.79 17.24 20.92
C GLY A 240 5.99 17.36 19.97
N PHE A 241 6.02 16.62 18.84
CA PHE A 241 7.08 16.79 17.85
C PHE A 241 6.91 18.14 17.11
N GLU A 242 7.97 18.94 17.08
CA GLU A 242 8.04 20.25 16.41
C GLU A 242 9.20 20.33 15.37
N GLY A 243 9.83 19.20 15.10
CA GLY A 243 10.95 19.12 14.15
C GLY A 243 10.49 19.10 12.68
N GLU A 244 11.45 19.08 11.77
CA GLU A 244 11.18 18.93 10.34
C GLU A 244 10.73 17.50 10.02
N THR A 245 9.61 17.38 9.28
CA THR A 245 9.08 16.08 8.83
C THR A 245 10.04 15.42 7.84
N LYS A 246 10.42 14.18 8.10
CA LYS A 246 11.19 13.36 7.17
C LYS A 246 10.27 12.54 6.28
N ILE A 247 10.60 12.49 4.99
CA ILE A 247 9.85 11.75 3.97
C ILE A 247 10.66 10.52 3.57
N HIS A 248 10.05 9.35 3.67
CA HIS A 248 10.61 8.05 3.28
C HIS A 248 9.85 7.53 2.06
N ALA A 249 10.48 7.55 0.89
CA ALA A 249 9.95 6.87 -0.29
C ALA A 249 10.47 5.44 -0.30
N ILE A 250 9.57 4.47 -0.14
CA ILE A 250 9.88 3.03 -0.06
C ILE A 250 9.41 2.36 -1.33
N ARG A 251 10.36 1.74 -2.02
CA ARG A 251 10.13 0.87 -3.16
C ARG A 251 10.23 -0.59 -2.73
N LEU A 252 9.14 -1.34 -2.91
CA LEU A 252 9.10 -2.79 -2.77
C LEU A 252 9.09 -3.41 -4.18
N PHE A 253 10.12 -4.17 -4.50
CA PHE A 253 10.27 -4.78 -5.82
C PHE A 253 11.11 -6.06 -5.72
N ALA A 254 10.62 -7.17 -6.27
CA ALA A 254 11.31 -8.46 -6.29
C ALA A 254 11.91 -8.85 -4.92
N ASP A 255 11.10 -8.75 -3.86
CA ASP A 255 11.45 -9.02 -2.45
C ASP A 255 12.58 -8.13 -1.88
N GLN A 256 12.92 -7.05 -2.57
CA GLN A 256 13.87 -6.06 -2.10
C GLN A 256 13.15 -4.80 -1.61
N ILE A 257 13.71 -4.19 -0.57
CA ILE A 257 13.26 -2.92 -0.01
C ILE A 257 14.34 -1.88 -0.30
N GLN A 258 13.98 -0.85 -1.06
CA GLN A 258 14.84 0.31 -1.28
C GLN A 258 14.15 1.53 -0.68
N THR A 259 14.91 2.31 0.12
CA THR A 259 14.38 3.52 0.77
C THR A 259 15.19 4.73 0.34
N PHE A 260 14.49 5.79 -0.01
CA PHE A 260 15.07 7.11 -0.22
C PHE A 260 14.48 8.09 0.80
N GLU A 261 15.35 8.67 1.63
CA GLU A 261 14.96 9.63 2.67
C GLU A 261 15.34 11.05 2.27
N PHE A 262 14.44 12.01 2.50
CA PHE A 262 14.70 13.43 2.30
C PHE A 262 13.73 14.27 3.17
N THR A 263 13.94 15.59 3.16
CA THR A 263 13.00 16.57 3.73
C THR A 263 12.57 17.57 2.64
N TYR A 264 11.43 18.21 2.82
CA TYR A 264 10.99 19.21 1.84
C TYR A 264 11.88 20.45 1.82
N ASP A 265 12.56 20.79 2.92
CA ASP A 265 13.55 21.88 2.94
C ASP A 265 14.78 21.50 2.10
N ALA A 266 15.27 20.26 2.24
CA ALA A 266 16.33 19.75 1.39
C ALA A 266 15.94 19.74 -0.09
N GLU A 267 14.71 19.32 -0.41
CA GLU A 267 14.18 19.31 -1.78
C GLU A 267 14.06 20.74 -2.35
N ARG A 268 13.54 21.70 -1.55
CA ARG A 268 13.43 23.11 -1.97
C ARG A 268 14.80 23.72 -2.28
N SER A 269 15.78 23.48 -1.44
CA SER A 269 17.15 24.02 -1.56
C SER A 269 18.00 23.32 -2.61
N ALA A 270 17.66 22.08 -2.99
CA ALA A 270 18.40 21.34 -3.99
C ALA A 270 18.31 21.99 -5.39
N MET A 271 19.40 21.94 -6.14
CA MET A 271 19.48 22.41 -7.52
C MET A 271 19.62 21.22 -8.46
N SER A 272 18.82 21.22 -9.53
CA SER A 272 18.95 20.22 -10.60
C SER A 272 20.08 20.64 -11.56
N ARG A 273 20.90 19.69 -11.97
CA ARG A 273 21.75 19.82 -13.15
C ARG A 273 20.95 19.36 -14.35
N PHE A 274 21.25 19.88 -15.53
CA PHE A 274 20.61 19.51 -16.79
C PHE A 274 21.66 19.10 -17.80
N SER A 275 21.37 18.09 -18.60
CA SER A 275 22.21 17.67 -19.72
C SER A 275 21.37 17.00 -20.81
N GLU A 276 21.94 16.90 -22.03
CA GLU A 276 21.46 15.98 -23.04
C GLU A 276 21.56 14.52 -22.51
N PRO A 277 20.76 13.58 -23.06
CA PRO A 277 20.85 12.17 -22.70
C PRO A 277 22.27 11.62 -22.86
N GLN A 278 22.75 10.94 -21.82
CA GLN A 278 24.07 10.29 -21.74
C GLN A 278 23.93 8.76 -21.94
N ASP A 279 24.80 7.95 -21.33
CA ASP A 279 24.80 6.50 -21.55
C ASP A 279 23.63 5.77 -20.88
N TYR A 280 23.14 6.30 -19.74
CA TYR A 280 22.06 5.69 -18.96
C TYR A 280 20.92 6.66 -18.71
N LEU A 281 19.70 6.10 -18.81
CA LEU A 281 18.45 6.80 -18.48
C LEU A 281 17.91 6.23 -17.16
N TYR A 282 17.54 7.12 -16.23
CA TYR A 282 16.99 6.80 -14.93
C TYR A 282 15.55 7.27 -14.82
N ASP A 283 14.64 6.36 -14.54
CA ASP A 283 13.21 6.63 -14.31
C ASP A 283 12.89 6.24 -12.85
N ALA A 284 12.78 7.25 -12.00
CA ALA A 284 12.56 7.04 -10.57
C ALA A 284 11.23 6.33 -10.30
N ASP A 285 11.22 5.50 -9.25
CA ASP A 285 10.02 4.80 -8.81
C ASP A 285 8.87 5.75 -8.47
N VAL A 286 7.64 5.26 -8.57
CA VAL A 286 6.44 6.05 -8.29
C VAL A 286 6.43 6.57 -6.84
N ALA A 287 7.02 5.87 -5.86
CA ALA A 287 7.14 6.37 -4.49
C ALA A 287 7.98 7.65 -4.42
N ILE A 288 9.09 7.72 -5.16
CA ILE A 288 9.95 8.91 -5.26
C ILE A 288 9.20 10.09 -5.87
N THR A 289 8.50 9.83 -6.99
CA THR A 289 7.77 10.88 -7.71
C THR A 289 6.54 11.35 -6.94
N LYS A 290 5.82 10.44 -6.28
CA LYS A 290 4.69 10.77 -5.39
C LYS A 290 5.13 11.55 -4.17
N ALA A 291 6.29 11.22 -3.60
CA ALA A 291 6.89 11.95 -2.50
C ALA A 291 7.37 13.36 -2.89
N GLY A 292 7.59 13.62 -4.18
CA GLY A 292 8.05 14.91 -4.69
C GLY A 292 9.57 15.11 -4.66
N ALA A 293 10.38 14.05 -4.56
CA ALA A 293 11.84 14.11 -4.48
C ALA A 293 12.51 14.30 -5.85
N PHE A 294 12.11 15.35 -6.58
CA PHE A 294 12.53 15.54 -7.99
C PHE A 294 13.95 16.08 -8.16
N LYS A 295 14.46 16.82 -7.17
CA LYS A 295 15.81 17.37 -7.18
C LYS A 295 16.74 16.60 -6.27
N SER A 296 16.25 16.21 -5.10
CA SER A 296 17.01 15.48 -4.08
C SER A 296 17.52 14.14 -4.60
N ILE A 297 16.70 13.37 -5.35
CA ILE A 297 17.14 12.09 -5.94
C ILE A 297 18.26 12.31 -6.96
N GLY A 298 18.15 13.31 -7.85
CA GLY A 298 19.20 13.64 -8.80
C GLY A 298 20.50 14.06 -8.11
N LYS A 299 20.41 14.87 -7.05
CA LYS A 299 21.55 15.29 -6.24
C LYS A 299 22.22 14.12 -5.54
N ALA A 300 21.43 13.21 -4.94
CA ALA A 300 21.96 12.07 -4.18
C ALA A 300 22.78 11.10 -5.05
N PHE A 301 22.35 10.87 -6.29
CA PHE A 301 23.02 9.99 -7.25
C PHE A 301 23.92 10.73 -8.26
N GLY A 302 24.08 12.07 -8.11
CA GLY A 302 24.90 12.85 -9.04
C GLY A 302 24.37 12.90 -10.47
N LEU A 303 23.05 12.68 -10.67
CA LEU A 303 22.40 12.62 -11.98
C LEU A 303 22.04 14.01 -12.49
N SER A 304 22.01 14.16 -13.82
CA SER A 304 21.45 15.31 -14.51
C SER A 304 20.03 15.04 -14.98
N LYS A 305 19.12 16.00 -14.87
CA LYS A 305 17.79 15.91 -15.48
C LYS A 305 17.88 16.18 -16.98
N ILE A 306 17.11 15.44 -17.76
CA ILE A 306 16.99 15.68 -19.20
C ILE A 306 16.16 16.94 -19.47
N HIS A 307 15.11 17.18 -18.66
CA HIS A 307 14.24 18.34 -18.78
C HIS A 307 13.60 18.69 -17.44
N GLN A 308 13.30 19.98 -17.23
CA GLN A 308 12.73 20.48 -15.96
C GLN A 308 11.49 19.72 -15.51
N HIS A 309 10.61 19.34 -16.44
CA HIS A 309 9.30 18.75 -16.15
C HIS A 309 9.19 17.26 -16.52
N SER A 310 10.26 16.60 -16.98
CA SER A 310 10.18 15.18 -17.37
C SER A 310 10.38 14.21 -16.22
N HIS A 311 11.08 14.63 -15.16
CA HIS A 311 11.52 13.80 -14.03
C HIS A 311 12.25 12.52 -14.47
N LEU A 312 12.93 12.59 -15.62
CA LEU A 312 13.87 11.61 -16.12
C LEU A 312 15.29 12.15 -15.92
N TYR A 313 16.21 11.25 -15.59
CA TYR A 313 17.59 11.62 -15.29
C TYR A 313 18.53 10.83 -16.17
N THR A 314 19.78 11.29 -16.27
CA THR A 314 20.82 10.67 -17.09
C THR A 314 22.19 10.78 -16.44
N SER A 315 23.08 9.85 -16.78
CA SER A 315 24.47 9.80 -16.35
C SER A 315 25.28 8.93 -17.31
N GLU A 316 26.58 9.16 -17.40
CA GLU A 316 27.55 8.24 -18.02
C GLU A 316 27.78 6.98 -17.16
N ASN A 317 27.53 7.06 -15.84
CA ASN A 317 27.73 5.97 -14.90
C ASN A 317 26.45 5.16 -14.68
N PHE A 318 26.59 3.86 -14.43
CA PHE A 318 25.52 2.96 -14.02
C PHE A 318 25.44 2.86 -12.49
N PHE A 319 24.25 3.14 -11.92
CA PHE A 319 23.97 3.04 -10.48
C PHE A 319 22.90 1.96 -10.24
N PRO A 320 23.29 0.72 -9.93
CA PRO A 320 22.32 -0.38 -9.74
C PRO A 320 21.41 -0.20 -8.52
N GLU A 321 21.87 0.56 -7.52
CA GLU A 321 21.12 0.88 -6.30
C GLU A 321 20.08 2.01 -6.47
N PHE A 322 19.97 2.60 -7.67
CA PHE A 322 18.99 3.66 -7.92
C PHE A 322 17.56 3.13 -7.70
N PRO A 323 16.74 3.81 -6.87
CA PRO A 323 15.39 3.34 -6.57
C PRO A 323 14.42 3.68 -7.72
N GLY A 324 14.47 2.85 -8.75
CA GLY A 324 13.71 3.03 -9.97
C GLY A 324 14.13 2.06 -11.06
N ARG A 325 13.89 2.43 -12.31
CA ARG A 325 14.33 1.69 -13.49
C ARG A 325 15.52 2.38 -14.12
N VAL A 326 16.51 1.60 -14.52
CA VAL A 326 17.70 2.10 -15.21
C VAL A 326 17.77 1.44 -16.59
N PHE A 327 17.92 2.24 -17.63
CA PHE A 327 18.01 1.77 -19.01
C PHE A 327 19.34 2.24 -19.61
N GLN A 328 20.02 1.37 -20.33
CA GLN A 328 21.13 1.76 -21.18
C GLN A 328 20.58 2.42 -22.46
N ILE A 329 21.00 3.65 -22.75
CA ILE A 329 20.57 4.36 -23.95
C ILE A 329 21.31 3.82 -25.15
N GLN A 330 20.57 3.22 -26.09
CA GLN A 330 21.14 2.74 -27.35
C GLN A 330 21.17 3.83 -28.41
N GLN A 331 20.16 4.70 -28.39
CA GLN A 331 20.04 5.76 -29.39
C GLN A 331 19.11 6.88 -28.91
N VAL A 332 19.44 8.10 -29.28
CA VAL A 332 18.59 9.29 -29.08
C VAL A 332 18.16 9.80 -30.45
N LEU A 333 16.85 9.94 -30.65
CA LEU A 333 16.28 10.39 -31.92
C LEU A 333 15.25 11.50 -31.70
N PRO A 334 15.22 12.52 -32.53
CA PRO A 334 14.09 13.43 -32.56
C PRO A 334 12.79 12.68 -32.88
N TYR A 335 11.69 13.04 -32.20
CA TYR A 335 10.39 12.39 -32.44
C TYR A 335 9.95 12.44 -33.92
N SER A 336 10.30 13.54 -34.61
CA SER A 336 10.03 13.69 -36.04
C SER A 336 10.75 12.66 -36.92
N ALA A 337 11.86 12.08 -36.47
CA ALA A 337 12.59 11.06 -37.22
C ALA A 337 11.79 9.78 -37.40
N LEU A 338 10.91 9.43 -36.45
CA LEU A 338 10.01 8.27 -36.55
C LEU A 338 9.05 8.33 -37.75
N LYS A 339 8.77 9.54 -38.26
CA LYS A 339 7.95 9.68 -39.48
C LYS A 339 8.65 9.23 -40.77
N LYS A 340 9.97 9.38 -40.81
CA LYS A 340 10.75 9.07 -42.01
C LYS A 340 11.25 7.63 -42.04
N ASN A 341 11.68 7.14 -40.91
CA ASN A 341 12.18 5.78 -40.76
C ASN A 341 11.94 5.30 -39.33
N ASN A 342 10.86 4.53 -39.13
CA ASN A 342 10.60 3.91 -37.84
C ASN A 342 11.36 2.58 -37.74
N PRO A 343 12.40 2.48 -36.89
CA PRO A 343 13.15 1.22 -36.72
C PRO A 343 12.41 0.20 -35.86
N PHE A 344 11.31 0.60 -35.18
CA PHE A 344 10.64 -0.21 -34.18
C PHE A 344 9.39 -0.88 -34.74
N VAL A 345 9.40 -2.19 -34.90
CA VAL A 345 8.23 -3.00 -35.23
C VAL A 345 7.44 -3.33 -33.98
N GLN A 346 8.13 -3.57 -32.86
CA GLN A 346 7.58 -3.94 -31.57
C GLN A 346 8.41 -3.28 -30.46
N ALA A 347 7.75 -2.59 -29.51
CA ALA A 347 8.44 -1.93 -28.40
C ALA A 347 7.48 -1.58 -27.26
N ASN A 348 8.00 -1.55 -26.05
CA ASN A 348 7.34 -0.90 -24.91
C ASN A 348 7.53 0.61 -25.01
N ILE A 349 6.45 1.38 -24.96
CA ILE A 349 6.47 2.84 -25.07
C ILE A 349 6.07 3.44 -23.73
N ALA A 350 6.93 4.31 -23.19
CA ALA A 350 6.60 5.16 -22.06
C ALA A 350 6.75 6.64 -22.46
N THR A 351 5.87 7.49 -21.96
CA THR A 351 5.92 8.93 -22.19
C THR A 351 6.03 9.68 -20.86
N ARG A 352 6.79 10.76 -20.84
CA ARG A 352 6.91 11.68 -19.70
C ARG A 352 6.78 13.10 -20.19
N ASN A 353 5.73 13.80 -19.73
CA ASN A 353 5.43 15.17 -20.16
C ASN A 353 5.47 15.34 -21.69
N PHE A 354 4.77 14.47 -22.41
CA PHE A 354 4.78 14.38 -23.87
C PHE A 354 3.37 14.60 -24.43
N PRO A 355 3.19 15.33 -25.56
CA PRO A 355 1.87 15.70 -26.05
C PRO A 355 1.05 14.52 -26.56
N ASP A 356 1.70 13.55 -27.23
CA ASP A 356 1.01 12.36 -27.77
C ASP A 356 0.91 11.25 -26.70
N LYS A 357 -0.28 10.65 -26.54
CA LYS A 357 -0.50 9.48 -25.70
C LYS A 357 0.12 8.24 -26.35
N VAL A 358 0.50 7.23 -25.54
CA VAL A 358 1.11 5.97 -25.97
C VAL A 358 0.32 5.30 -27.09
N ASP A 359 -1.01 5.16 -26.94
CA ASP A 359 -1.88 4.54 -27.93
C ASP A 359 -1.87 5.27 -29.26
N LEU A 360 -1.80 6.62 -29.25
CA LEU A 360 -1.69 7.43 -30.44
C LEU A 360 -0.36 7.19 -31.14
N ILE A 361 0.75 7.14 -30.38
CA ILE A 361 2.09 6.84 -30.92
C ILE A 361 2.12 5.45 -31.55
N ARG A 362 1.60 4.44 -30.86
CA ARG A 362 1.49 3.05 -31.38
C ARG A 362 0.73 3.01 -32.71
N LYS A 363 -0.45 3.62 -32.74
CA LYS A 363 -1.29 3.68 -33.95
C LYS A 363 -0.62 4.42 -35.10
N LYS A 364 -0.03 5.59 -34.80
CA LYS A 364 0.59 6.49 -35.79
C LYS A 364 1.81 5.87 -36.44
N TYR A 365 2.62 5.14 -35.67
CA TYR A 365 3.87 4.55 -36.15
C TYR A 365 3.80 3.02 -36.31
N LYS A 366 2.62 2.40 -36.13
CA LYS A 366 2.38 0.95 -36.27
C LYS A 366 3.32 0.10 -35.41
N ILE A 367 3.59 0.55 -34.18
CA ILE A 367 4.44 -0.17 -33.23
C ILE A 367 3.57 -1.13 -32.40
N LYS A 368 3.88 -2.41 -32.46
CA LYS A 368 3.21 -3.45 -31.66
C LYS A 368 3.67 -3.36 -30.19
N ASP A 369 2.88 -3.95 -29.29
CA ASP A 369 3.26 -4.06 -27.88
C ASP A 369 4.52 -4.88 -27.72
N GLY A 370 5.40 -4.47 -26.82
CA GLY A 370 6.69 -5.14 -26.58
C GLY A 370 6.57 -6.46 -25.81
N GLY A 371 5.48 -6.64 -25.03
CA GLY A 371 5.24 -7.81 -24.18
C GLY A 371 5.49 -7.50 -22.71
#